data_e8db36f04c47abd03c289763f2c0c1a5
#
_entry.id   e8db36f04c47abd03c289763f2c0c1a5
#
_cell.length_a   1.000
_cell.length_b   1.000
_cell.length_c   1.000
_cell.angle_alpha   90.00
_cell.angle_beta   90.00
_cell.angle_gamma   90.00
#
_symmetry.space_group_name_H-M   'P 1'
#
loop_
_entity.id
_entity.type
_entity.pdbx_description
1 polymer ?
#
loop_
_entity_poly.entity_id
_entity_poly.type
_entity_poly.pdbx_seq_one_letter_code
_entity_poly.pdbx_strand_id
1 'polypeptide(L)'
;LPHAVREEIVARGIRLFVVDAFRIAREVATDPDLQLRMQGIAFQGAFFAATDLMAEQGFDLARLVEALRRQLQHKFGDKGARVVEDNLAVIRRGYDEVRELTDLAAGTAQARAVGADAVPIRIRELPRSRVPATDVHGFWARTGSRYARGAGSDVLADPFLALSTMPPTTALARDMTGIRTHHPEWIPEHCTACGKCWTVCPDTALPVLVHDVEQVLQTALGEVVRRH
;
A
#
# COMPACT_ATOMS: atom_id res chain seq x y z
N LEU A 1 -12.25 -3.69 9.75
CA LEU A 1 -11.22 -4.25 10.64
C LEU A 1 -11.55 -5.70 10.98
N PRO A 2 -10.54 -6.60 11.08
CA PRO A 2 -10.72 -7.97 11.60
C PRO A 2 -11.29 -7.97 13.02
N HIS A 3 -12.01 -9.05 13.37
CA HIS A 3 -12.70 -9.14 14.67
C HIS A 3 -11.73 -8.99 15.86
N ALA A 4 -10.63 -9.73 15.85
CA ALA A 4 -9.63 -9.68 16.92
C ALA A 4 -9.03 -8.27 17.12
N VAL A 5 -8.81 -7.51 16.03
CA VAL A 5 -8.31 -6.13 16.12
C VAL A 5 -9.35 -5.20 16.75
N ARG A 6 -10.64 -5.39 16.43
CA ARG A 6 -11.72 -4.60 17.05
C ARG A 6 -11.85 -4.88 18.53
N GLU A 7 -11.78 -6.15 18.92
CA GLU A 7 -11.79 -6.55 20.33
C GLU A 7 -10.64 -5.94 21.10
N GLU A 8 -9.42 -5.95 20.53
CA GLU A 8 -8.25 -5.34 21.15
C GLU A 8 -8.41 -3.82 21.31
N ILE A 9 -8.92 -3.13 20.28
CA ILE A 9 -9.18 -1.68 20.34
C ILE A 9 -10.15 -1.36 21.47
N VAL A 10 -11.25 -2.12 21.58
CA VAL A 10 -12.25 -1.92 22.63
C VAL A 10 -11.67 -2.26 24.02
N ALA A 11 -11.01 -3.40 24.15
CA ALA A 11 -10.46 -3.86 25.42
C ALA A 11 -9.38 -2.92 25.99
N ARG A 12 -8.62 -2.28 25.13
CA ARG A 12 -7.55 -1.34 25.50
C ARG A 12 -7.98 0.12 25.52
N GLY A 13 -9.24 0.42 25.23
CA GLY A 13 -9.74 1.80 25.17
C GLY A 13 -9.03 2.66 24.13
N ILE A 14 -8.61 2.06 22.99
CA ILE A 14 -7.90 2.79 21.94
C ILE A 14 -8.91 3.64 21.17
N ARG A 15 -8.64 4.93 21.03
CA ARG A 15 -9.42 5.84 20.19
C ARG A 15 -9.06 5.61 18.73
N LEU A 16 -10.06 5.35 17.90
CA LEU A 16 -9.87 5.12 16.46
C LEU A 16 -10.43 6.27 15.66
N PHE A 17 -9.61 6.89 14.86
CA PHE A 17 -9.98 7.98 13.96
C PHE A 17 -9.91 7.50 12.50
N VAL A 18 -10.81 8.01 11.67
CA VAL A 18 -10.85 7.70 10.24
C VAL A 18 -11.01 8.97 9.42
N VAL A 19 -10.37 8.97 8.26
CA VAL A 19 -10.49 10.01 7.24
C VAL A 19 -10.47 9.37 5.85
N ASP A 20 -11.35 9.82 4.95
CA ASP A 20 -11.34 9.38 3.55
C ASP A 20 -10.33 10.19 2.73
N ALA A 21 -9.05 9.90 2.97
CA ALA A 21 -7.93 10.60 2.34
C ALA A 21 -7.92 10.44 0.80
N PHE A 22 -8.41 9.31 0.28
CA PHE A 22 -8.51 9.08 -1.17
C PHE A 22 -9.55 10.01 -1.82
N ARG A 23 -10.71 10.16 -1.21
CA ARG A 23 -11.75 11.08 -1.69
C ARG A 23 -11.26 12.51 -1.66
N ILE A 24 -10.72 12.95 -0.51
CA ILE A 24 -10.17 14.30 -0.35
C ILE A 24 -9.13 14.59 -1.43
N ALA A 25 -8.17 13.70 -1.63
CA ALA A 25 -7.11 13.88 -2.62
C ALA A 25 -7.65 13.96 -4.05
N ARG A 26 -8.62 13.10 -4.42
CA ARG A 26 -9.24 13.13 -5.76
C ARG A 26 -10.03 14.39 -6.04
N GLU A 27 -10.71 14.93 -5.04
CA GLU A 27 -11.53 16.14 -5.20
C GLU A 27 -10.71 17.43 -5.25
N VAL A 28 -9.53 17.45 -4.65
CA VAL A 28 -8.68 18.65 -4.54
C VAL A 28 -7.58 18.65 -5.60
N ALA A 29 -6.90 17.53 -5.82
CA ALA A 29 -5.78 17.47 -6.74
C ALA A 29 -6.23 17.63 -8.19
N THR A 30 -5.69 18.63 -8.85
CA THR A 30 -5.98 18.92 -10.26
C THR A 30 -5.20 18.01 -11.22
N ASP A 31 -4.08 17.47 -10.74
CA ASP A 31 -3.24 16.54 -11.50
C ASP A 31 -3.51 15.10 -11.01
N PRO A 32 -3.90 14.16 -11.89
CA PRO A 32 -4.13 12.75 -11.52
C PRO A 32 -2.93 12.09 -10.84
N ASP A 33 -1.71 12.43 -11.23
CA ASP A 33 -0.49 11.87 -10.64
C ASP A 33 -0.27 12.35 -9.20
N LEU A 34 -0.80 13.52 -8.85
CA LEU A 34 -0.75 14.05 -7.50
C LEU A 34 -1.82 13.46 -6.59
N GLN A 35 -2.95 12.99 -7.12
CA GLN A 35 -4.06 12.46 -6.33
C GLN A 35 -3.61 11.34 -5.38
N LEU A 36 -2.79 10.41 -5.86
CA LEU A 36 -2.28 9.32 -5.02
C LEU A 36 -1.25 9.77 -3.98
N ARG A 37 -0.49 10.80 -4.31
CA ARG A 37 0.55 11.31 -3.40
C ARG A 37 -0.02 12.20 -2.30
N MET A 38 -1.13 12.87 -2.59
CA MET A 38 -1.77 13.81 -1.66
C MET A 38 -2.58 13.13 -0.55
N GLN A 39 -2.94 11.86 -0.68
CA GLN A 39 -3.63 11.15 0.40
C GLN A 39 -2.84 11.14 1.73
N GLY A 40 -1.51 10.99 1.66
CA GLY A 40 -0.64 11.11 2.84
C GLY A 40 -0.69 12.48 3.49
N ILE A 41 -0.95 13.53 2.71
CA ILE A 41 -1.08 14.90 3.18
C ILE A 41 -2.39 15.11 3.96
N ALA A 42 -3.49 14.44 3.58
CA ALA A 42 -4.73 14.47 4.35
C ALA A 42 -4.55 13.89 5.77
N PHE A 43 -3.78 12.82 5.90
CA PHE A 43 -3.46 12.25 7.21
C PHE A 43 -2.67 13.21 8.11
N GLN A 44 -1.85 14.10 7.54
CA GLN A 44 -1.16 15.12 8.32
C GLN A 44 -2.15 16.07 9.00
N GLY A 45 -3.18 16.52 8.29
CA GLY A 45 -4.26 17.32 8.89
C GLY A 45 -5.04 16.53 9.95
N ALA A 46 -5.44 15.31 9.62
CA ALA A 46 -6.17 14.42 10.52
C ALA A 46 -5.40 14.14 11.83
N PHE A 47 -4.07 13.98 11.76
CA PHE A 47 -3.22 13.79 12.92
C PHE A 47 -3.31 14.94 13.91
N PHE A 48 -3.23 16.18 13.44
CA PHE A 48 -3.33 17.36 14.32
C PHE A 48 -4.72 17.53 14.92
N ALA A 49 -5.79 17.12 14.23
CA ALA A 49 -7.14 17.17 14.76
C ALA A 49 -7.41 16.02 15.76
N ALA A 50 -6.80 14.87 15.58
CA ALA A 50 -7.00 13.70 16.42
C ALA A 50 -6.15 13.69 17.70
N THR A 51 -5.17 14.62 17.82
CA THR A 51 -4.23 14.69 18.96
C THR A 51 -4.36 16.00 19.71
N ASP A 52 -4.01 16.00 20.99
CA ASP A 52 -4.00 17.21 21.84
C ASP A 52 -2.74 18.07 21.64
N LEU A 53 -1.88 17.71 20.69
CA LEU A 53 -0.59 18.34 20.47
C LEU A 53 -0.67 19.85 20.25
N MET A 54 -1.69 20.32 19.53
CA MET A 54 -1.87 21.75 19.29
C MET A 54 -2.19 22.51 20.58
N ALA A 55 -3.07 21.94 21.40
CA ALA A 55 -3.43 22.52 22.70
C ALA A 55 -2.24 22.50 23.67
N GLU A 56 -1.52 21.38 23.73
CA GLU A 56 -0.32 21.22 24.57
C GLU A 56 0.80 22.21 24.19
N GLN A 57 0.95 22.51 22.91
CA GLN A 57 1.94 23.44 22.38
C GLN A 57 1.45 24.89 22.27
N GLY A 58 0.21 25.15 22.63
CA GLY A 58 -0.36 26.50 22.67
C GLY A 58 -0.45 27.18 21.31
N PHE A 59 -0.80 26.43 20.23
CA PHE A 59 -1.04 27.03 18.93
C PHE A 59 -2.37 26.58 18.32
N ASP A 60 -2.92 27.44 17.46
CA ASP A 60 -4.17 27.22 16.76
C ASP A 60 -3.97 26.71 15.34
N LEU A 61 -5.11 26.43 14.65
CA LEU A 61 -5.12 25.96 13.27
C LEU A 61 -4.47 26.98 12.31
N ALA A 62 -4.65 28.27 12.56
CA ALA A 62 -4.09 29.30 11.67
C ALA A 62 -2.56 29.27 11.70
N ARG A 63 -1.98 29.15 12.89
CA ARG A 63 -0.54 29.03 13.08
C ARG A 63 0.00 27.72 12.51
N LEU A 64 -0.73 26.61 12.65
CA LEU A 64 -0.38 25.33 12.02
C LEU A 64 -0.33 25.47 10.50
N VAL A 65 -1.40 25.99 9.89
CA VAL A 65 -1.50 26.16 8.42
C VAL A 65 -0.37 27.05 7.89
N GLU A 66 -0.02 28.12 8.61
CA GLU A 66 1.08 29.00 8.21
C GLU A 66 2.45 28.32 8.30
N ALA A 67 2.67 27.51 9.33
CA ALA A 67 3.91 26.72 9.45
C ALA A 67 4.02 25.69 8.33
N LEU A 68 2.91 25.00 8.02
CA LEU A 68 2.85 24.01 6.94
C LEU A 68 3.00 24.67 5.56
N ARG A 69 2.42 25.85 5.37
CA ARG A 69 2.62 26.66 4.14
C ARG A 69 4.10 26.91 3.86
N ARG A 70 4.84 27.36 4.85
CA ARG A 70 6.30 27.59 4.72
C ARG A 70 7.06 26.32 4.38
N GLN A 71 6.72 25.21 5.03
CA GLN A 71 7.34 23.92 4.76
C GLN A 71 7.03 23.42 3.34
N LEU A 72 5.77 23.52 2.90
CA LEU A 72 5.33 23.13 1.56
C LEU A 72 5.95 24.02 0.49
N GLN A 73 6.04 25.32 0.74
CA GLN A 73 6.72 26.26 -0.16
C GLN A 73 8.20 25.91 -0.32
N HIS A 74 8.88 25.55 0.75
CA HIS A 74 10.28 25.11 0.69
C HIS A 74 10.43 23.81 -0.10
N LYS A 75 9.51 22.85 0.07
CA LYS A 75 9.60 21.52 -0.52
C LYS A 75 9.06 21.44 -1.96
N PHE A 76 8.05 22.20 -2.28
CA PHE A 76 7.29 22.12 -3.53
C PHE A 76 7.13 23.43 -4.26
N GLY A 77 7.72 24.52 -3.79
CA GLY A 77 7.62 25.84 -4.42
C GLY A 77 8.03 25.85 -5.88
N ASP A 78 9.08 25.07 -6.23
CA ASP A 78 9.56 24.92 -7.61
C ASP A 78 8.56 24.25 -8.55
N LYS A 79 7.56 23.52 -7.99
CA LYS A 79 6.49 22.86 -8.75
C LYS A 79 5.29 23.79 -9.01
N GLY A 80 5.36 25.00 -8.51
CA GLY A 80 4.35 26.05 -8.69
C GLY A 80 3.44 26.26 -7.48
N ALA A 81 2.94 27.49 -7.35
CA ALA A 81 2.11 27.92 -6.22
C ALA A 81 0.82 27.07 -6.06
N ARG A 82 0.26 26.61 -7.17
CA ARG A 82 -0.95 25.78 -7.16
C ARG A 82 -0.75 24.46 -6.40
N VAL A 83 0.38 23.81 -6.57
CA VAL A 83 0.73 22.57 -5.86
C VAL A 83 0.77 22.80 -4.34
N VAL A 84 1.30 23.94 -3.91
CA VAL A 84 1.32 24.33 -2.49
C VAL A 84 -0.10 24.55 -1.95
N GLU A 85 -0.94 25.27 -2.68
CA GLU A 85 -2.33 25.53 -2.26
C GLU A 85 -3.18 24.25 -2.24
N ASP A 86 -3.07 23.39 -3.24
CA ASP A 86 -3.75 22.10 -3.27
C ASP A 86 -3.36 21.24 -2.05
N ASN A 87 -2.07 21.18 -1.71
CA ASN A 87 -1.61 20.47 -0.51
C ASN A 87 -2.20 21.08 0.77
N LEU A 88 -2.23 22.40 0.91
CA LEU A 88 -2.84 23.07 2.06
C LEU A 88 -4.34 22.81 2.16
N ALA A 89 -5.05 22.79 1.03
CA ALA A 89 -6.47 22.46 0.98
C ALA A 89 -6.72 21.02 1.44
N VAL A 90 -5.88 20.08 1.02
CA VAL A 90 -5.94 18.67 1.47
C VAL A 90 -5.69 18.53 2.96
N ILE A 91 -4.70 19.26 3.52
CA ILE A 91 -4.44 19.27 4.97
C ILE A 91 -5.65 19.78 5.76
N ARG A 92 -6.22 20.93 5.34
CA ARG A 92 -7.40 21.49 6.00
C ARG A 92 -8.56 20.52 5.99
N ARG A 93 -8.87 19.93 4.85
CA ARG A 93 -9.91 18.93 4.74
C ARG A 93 -9.64 17.68 5.59
N GLY A 94 -8.38 17.22 5.64
CA GLY A 94 -7.99 16.15 6.53
C GLY A 94 -8.25 16.46 8.00
N TYR A 95 -7.98 17.71 8.41
CA TYR A 95 -8.27 18.21 9.75
C TYR A 95 -9.79 18.31 10.03
N ASP A 96 -10.56 18.84 9.08
CA ASP A 96 -11.99 19.10 9.27
C ASP A 96 -12.86 17.83 9.12
N GLU A 97 -12.43 16.85 8.30
CA GLU A 97 -13.22 15.69 7.93
C GLU A 97 -12.82 14.41 8.68
N VAL A 98 -11.77 14.44 9.52
CA VAL A 98 -11.44 13.32 10.39
C VAL A 98 -12.55 13.15 11.42
N ARG A 99 -12.90 11.90 11.70
CA ARG A 99 -13.91 11.57 12.70
C ARG A 99 -13.47 10.43 13.59
N GLU A 100 -13.81 10.48 14.84
CA GLU A 100 -13.64 9.38 15.77
C GLU A 100 -14.74 8.33 15.57
N LEU A 101 -14.36 7.07 15.52
CA LEU A 101 -15.30 5.95 15.50
C LEU A 101 -15.56 5.50 16.93
N THR A 102 -16.72 5.90 17.47
CA THR A 102 -17.13 5.57 18.84
C THR A 102 -17.88 4.25 18.97
N ASP A 103 -18.46 3.75 17.86
CA ASP A 103 -19.28 2.54 17.87
C ASP A 103 -18.60 1.41 17.08
N LEU A 104 -17.54 0.86 17.65
CA LEU A 104 -16.85 -0.31 17.10
C LEU A 104 -17.57 -1.63 17.41
N ALA A 105 -18.47 -1.62 18.40
CA ALA A 105 -19.22 -2.80 18.82
C ALA A 105 -20.46 -3.06 17.94
N ALA A 106 -21.14 -2.00 17.44
CA ALA A 106 -22.35 -2.15 16.64
C ALA A 106 -22.13 -2.72 15.22
N GLY A 107 -20.91 -2.67 14.72
CA GLY A 107 -20.55 -3.20 13.39
C GLY A 107 -20.43 -4.73 13.33
N THR A 108 -20.82 -5.47 14.35
CA THR A 108 -20.60 -6.92 14.43
C THR A 108 -21.54 -7.74 13.55
N ALA A 109 -22.66 -7.20 13.11
CA ALA A 109 -23.72 -8.00 12.45
C ALA A 109 -23.59 -8.11 10.92
N GLN A 110 -22.77 -7.33 10.23
CA GLN A 110 -22.75 -7.30 8.76
C GLN A 110 -21.39 -7.14 8.08
N ALA A 111 -20.28 -7.22 8.80
CA ALA A 111 -19.06 -7.60 8.11
C ALA A 111 -19.34 -9.02 7.58
N ARG A 112 -19.72 -9.12 6.29
CA ARG A 112 -19.60 -10.39 5.59
C ARG A 112 -18.25 -10.93 6.01
N ALA A 113 -18.28 -11.97 6.81
CA ALA A 113 -17.15 -12.85 6.92
C ALA A 113 -16.90 -13.33 5.49
N VAL A 114 -16.12 -12.57 4.72
CA VAL A 114 -15.33 -13.19 3.66
C VAL A 114 -14.61 -14.24 4.46
N GLY A 115 -15.07 -15.50 4.32
CA GLY A 115 -14.63 -16.58 5.18
C GLY A 115 -13.14 -16.44 5.30
N ALA A 116 -12.65 -16.20 6.53
CA ALA A 116 -11.25 -15.82 6.77
C ALA A 116 -10.27 -16.86 6.21
N ASP A 117 -10.81 -18.00 5.80
CA ASP A 117 -10.12 -19.11 5.15
C ASP A 117 -10.35 -19.19 3.64
N ALA A 118 -11.14 -18.27 3.05
CA ALA A 118 -11.38 -18.29 1.62
C ALA A 118 -10.10 -17.87 0.87
N VAL A 119 -9.53 -18.81 0.13
CA VAL A 119 -8.44 -18.52 -0.80
C VAL A 119 -8.98 -17.55 -1.86
N PRO A 120 -8.35 -16.38 -2.09
CA PRO A 120 -8.76 -15.46 -3.13
C PRO A 120 -8.91 -16.16 -4.49
N ILE A 121 -9.94 -15.79 -5.25
CA ILE A 121 -10.27 -16.43 -6.54
C ILE A 121 -9.03 -16.47 -7.44
N ARG A 122 -8.33 -15.37 -7.58
CA ARG A 122 -7.13 -15.27 -8.42
C ARG A 122 -6.01 -16.22 -7.99
N ILE A 123 -5.84 -16.46 -6.69
CA ILE A 123 -4.87 -17.45 -6.20
C ILE A 123 -5.34 -18.86 -6.53
N ARG A 124 -6.65 -19.16 -6.42
CA ARG A 124 -7.20 -20.49 -6.76
C ARG A 124 -6.98 -20.87 -8.21
N GLU A 125 -6.97 -19.89 -9.11
CA GLU A 125 -6.78 -20.06 -10.55
C GLU A 125 -5.31 -20.27 -10.94
N LEU A 126 -4.36 -19.93 -10.06
CA LEU A 126 -2.95 -20.13 -10.33
C LEU A 126 -2.57 -21.62 -10.26
N PRO A 127 -1.64 -22.07 -11.12
CA PRO A 127 -1.08 -23.40 -11.01
C PRO A 127 -0.34 -23.56 -9.68
N ARG A 128 -0.39 -24.76 -9.09
CA ARG A 128 0.39 -25.07 -7.89
C ARG A 128 1.84 -25.26 -8.27
N SER A 129 2.74 -24.67 -7.48
CA SER A 129 4.18 -24.86 -7.62
C SER A 129 4.69 -25.86 -6.59
N ARG A 130 5.67 -26.70 -7.02
CA ARG A 130 6.43 -27.56 -6.10
C ARG A 130 7.64 -26.86 -5.51
N VAL A 131 7.99 -25.70 -6.04
CA VAL A 131 9.12 -24.89 -5.57
C VAL A 131 8.61 -23.97 -4.46
N PRO A 132 9.09 -24.08 -3.21
CA PRO A 132 8.59 -23.29 -2.09
C PRO A 132 8.61 -21.78 -2.34
N ALA A 133 9.66 -21.26 -2.97
CA ALA A 133 9.81 -19.83 -3.25
C ALA A 133 8.78 -19.25 -4.24
N THR A 134 8.11 -20.11 -5.02
CA THR A 134 7.07 -19.72 -5.99
C THR A 134 5.69 -20.27 -5.64
N ASP A 135 5.54 -20.90 -4.47
CA ASP A 135 4.29 -21.50 -4.01
C ASP A 135 3.37 -20.45 -3.38
N VAL A 136 2.61 -19.74 -4.23
CA VAL A 136 1.64 -18.73 -3.80
C VAL A 136 0.51 -19.33 -2.97
N HIS A 137 0.08 -20.56 -3.26
CA HIS A 137 -0.94 -21.25 -2.45
C HIS A 137 -0.43 -21.56 -1.04
N GLY A 138 0.79 -22.06 -0.93
CA GLY A 138 1.43 -22.30 0.36
C GLY A 138 1.68 -21.02 1.13
N PHE A 139 2.11 -19.97 0.46
CA PHE A 139 2.22 -18.65 1.08
C PHE A 139 0.88 -18.16 1.64
N TRP A 140 -0.20 -18.25 0.86
CA TRP A 140 -1.53 -17.85 1.33
C TRP A 140 -1.96 -18.68 2.54
N ALA A 141 -1.83 -20.00 2.48
CA ALA A 141 -2.25 -20.89 3.56
C ALA A 141 -1.51 -20.63 4.89
N ARG A 142 -0.21 -20.34 4.83
CA ARG A 142 0.62 -20.15 6.03
C ARG A 142 0.66 -18.70 6.51
N THR A 143 0.77 -17.74 5.60
CA THR A 143 1.09 -16.35 5.91
C THR A 143 -0.03 -15.40 5.52
N GLY A 144 -0.43 -15.36 4.25
CA GLY A 144 -1.38 -14.38 3.73
C GLY A 144 -2.75 -14.43 4.41
N SER A 145 -3.26 -15.63 4.69
CA SER A 145 -4.54 -15.79 5.39
C SER A 145 -4.49 -15.30 6.85
N ARG A 146 -3.33 -15.39 7.49
CA ARG A 146 -3.12 -14.86 8.85
C ARG A 146 -3.19 -13.34 8.87
N TYR A 147 -2.49 -12.69 7.94
CA TYR A 147 -2.59 -11.24 7.77
C TYR A 147 -4.01 -10.79 7.43
N ALA A 148 -4.72 -11.50 6.56
CA ALA A 148 -6.11 -11.18 6.23
C ALA A 148 -7.05 -11.25 7.43
N ARG A 149 -6.75 -12.08 8.43
CA ARG A 149 -7.50 -12.20 9.69
C ARG A 149 -7.06 -11.24 10.78
N GLY A 150 -5.96 -10.50 10.58
CA GLY A 150 -5.35 -9.66 11.62
C GLY A 150 -4.52 -10.44 12.64
N ALA A 151 -4.18 -11.69 12.36
CA ALA A 151 -3.39 -12.59 13.22
C ALA A 151 -1.91 -12.65 12.75
N GLY A 152 -1.37 -11.53 12.27
CA GLY A 152 0.02 -11.45 11.78
C GLY A 152 1.06 -11.74 12.86
N SER A 153 0.76 -11.41 14.12
CA SER A 153 1.64 -11.69 15.26
C SER A 153 1.74 -13.18 15.61
N ASP A 154 0.80 -14.00 15.15
CA ASP A 154 0.74 -15.44 15.42
C ASP A 154 1.36 -16.26 14.29
N VAL A 155 1.99 -15.61 13.32
CA VAL A 155 2.63 -16.30 12.19
C VAL A 155 3.89 -16.99 12.66
N LEU A 156 3.92 -18.31 12.48
CA LEU A 156 5.13 -19.09 12.71
C LEU A 156 6.16 -18.81 11.61
N ALA A 157 7.44 -18.91 11.96
CA ALA A 157 8.52 -18.78 10.98
C ALA A 157 8.33 -19.82 9.86
N ASP A 158 8.38 -19.35 8.62
CA ASP A 158 8.34 -20.15 7.42
C ASP A 158 9.51 -19.76 6.49
N PRO A 159 9.72 -20.44 5.37
CA PRO A 159 10.82 -20.12 4.46
C PRO A 159 10.77 -18.67 3.93
N PHE A 160 9.57 -18.10 3.76
CA PHE A 160 9.44 -16.73 3.26
C PHE A 160 9.81 -15.71 4.33
N LEU A 161 9.34 -15.88 5.57
CA LEU A 161 9.67 -15.00 6.69
C LEU A 161 11.16 -15.10 7.03
N ALA A 162 11.73 -16.32 7.05
CA ALA A 162 13.13 -16.53 7.34
C ALA A 162 14.08 -15.85 6.33
N LEU A 163 13.66 -15.77 5.07
CA LEU A 163 14.43 -15.14 3.99
C LEU A 163 14.03 -13.67 3.76
N SER A 164 13.05 -13.15 4.49
CA SER A 164 12.46 -11.84 4.25
C SER A 164 11.97 -11.65 2.80
N THR A 165 11.43 -12.71 2.21
CA THR A 165 10.97 -12.73 0.82
C THR A 165 9.48 -13.04 0.73
N MET A 166 8.87 -12.65 -0.38
CA MET A 166 7.50 -13.02 -0.74
C MET A 166 7.53 -13.75 -2.09
N PRO A 167 6.67 -14.76 -2.31
CA PRO A 167 6.61 -15.40 -3.61
C PRO A 167 6.21 -14.38 -4.70
N PRO A 168 6.72 -14.53 -5.92
CA PRO A 168 6.23 -13.75 -7.07
C PRO A 168 4.72 -13.91 -7.20
N THR A 169 4.07 -12.93 -7.81
CA THR A 169 2.62 -12.90 -8.08
C THR A 169 1.69 -12.74 -6.87
N THR A 170 2.21 -12.58 -5.65
CA THR A 170 1.36 -12.31 -4.47
C THR A 170 0.53 -11.03 -4.58
N ALA A 171 0.95 -10.07 -5.42
CA ALA A 171 0.18 -8.87 -5.74
C ALA A 171 -1.18 -9.18 -6.41
N LEU A 172 -1.39 -10.36 -6.98
CA LEU A 172 -2.67 -10.79 -7.53
C LEU A 172 -3.77 -10.92 -6.45
N ALA A 173 -3.39 -11.09 -5.18
CA ALA A 173 -4.33 -11.09 -4.07
C ALA A 173 -4.85 -9.68 -3.71
N ARG A 174 -4.24 -8.63 -4.28
CA ARG A 174 -4.55 -7.23 -4.03
C ARG A 174 -4.86 -6.53 -5.35
N ASP A 175 -5.96 -5.79 -5.39
CA ASP A 175 -6.26 -4.95 -6.55
C ASP A 175 -5.44 -3.66 -6.48
N MET A 176 -4.51 -3.52 -7.43
CA MET A 176 -3.63 -2.37 -7.58
C MET A 176 -3.96 -1.52 -8.83
N THR A 177 -5.07 -1.83 -9.50
CA THR A 177 -5.41 -1.27 -10.82
C THR A 177 -5.51 0.27 -10.81
N GLY A 178 -6.00 0.88 -9.75
CA GLY A 178 -6.16 2.33 -9.65
C GLY A 178 -4.95 3.09 -9.09
N ILE A 179 -3.85 2.42 -8.81
CA ILE A 179 -2.73 3.03 -8.05
C ILE A 179 -1.68 3.68 -8.97
N ARG A 180 -1.56 3.20 -10.21
CA ARG A 180 -0.55 3.69 -11.16
C ARG A 180 -1.20 4.11 -12.45
N THR A 181 -0.99 5.36 -12.83
CA THR A 181 -1.40 5.92 -14.12
C THR A 181 -0.30 5.81 -15.17
N HIS A 182 0.94 5.73 -14.73
CA HIS A 182 2.13 5.57 -15.57
C HIS A 182 2.99 4.41 -15.09
N HIS A 183 3.58 3.67 -16.01
CA HIS A 183 4.57 2.64 -15.74
C HIS A 183 5.76 2.79 -16.69
N PRO A 184 6.97 2.47 -16.24
CA PRO A 184 8.13 2.48 -17.12
C PRO A 184 8.04 1.34 -18.15
N GLU A 185 8.37 1.64 -19.39
CA GLU A 185 8.55 0.66 -20.45
C GLU A 185 10.05 0.43 -20.67
N TRP A 186 10.45 -0.84 -20.72
CA TRP A 186 11.80 -1.19 -21.09
C TRP A 186 11.89 -1.39 -22.59
N ILE A 187 12.80 -0.63 -23.22
CA ILE A 187 13.06 -0.69 -24.66
C ILE A 187 14.36 -1.49 -24.88
N PRO A 188 14.26 -2.78 -25.29
CA PRO A 188 15.42 -3.66 -25.41
C PRO A 188 16.50 -3.12 -26.33
N GLU A 189 16.11 -2.46 -27.43
CA GLU A 189 16.99 -1.91 -28.46
C GLU A 189 17.90 -0.79 -27.91
N HIS A 190 17.47 -0.12 -26.86
CA HIS A 190 18.22 0.95 -26.21
C HIS A 190 19.02 0.45 -24.99
N CYS A 191 18.91 -0.84 -24.65
CA CYS A 191 19.56 -1.41 -23.49
C CYS A 191 21.06 -1.57 -23.73
N THR A 192 21.87 -0.92 -22.89
CA THR A 192 23.35 -1.02 -22.91
C THR A 192 23.89 -2.06 -21.92
N ALA A 193 23.00 -2.83 -21.29
CA ALA A 193 23.34 -3.78 -20.22
C ALA A 193 24.12 -3.16 -19.02
N CYS A 194 23.96 -1.86 -18.77
CA CYS A 194 24.70 -1.15 -17.72
C CYS A 194 24.29 -1.53 -16.28
N GLY A 195 23.17 -2.23 -16.11
CA GLY A 195 22.71 -2.70 -14.80
C GLY A 195 22.07 -1.66 -13.88
N LYS A 196 22.02 -0.39 -14.26
CA LYS A 196 21.49 0.69 -13.41
C LYS A 196 20.02 0.47 -12.99
N CYS A 197 19.18 -0.04 -13.89
CA CYS A 197 17.75 -0.21 -13.64
C CYS A 197 17.47 -1.11 -12.44
N TRP A 198 18.18 -2.22 -12.29
CA TRP A 198 18.01 -3.14 -11.17
C TRP A 198 18.86 -2.78 -9.96
N THR A 199 20.01 -2.11 -10.16
CA THR A 199 20.86 -1.67 -9.04
C THR A 199 20.23 -0.55 -8.22
N VAL A 200 19.49 0.38 -8.88
CA VAL A 200 18.88 1.53 -8.20
C VAL A 200 17.41 1.31 -7.82
N CYS A 201 16.81 0.19 -8.23
CA CYS A 201 15.42 -0.08 -7.91
C CYS A 201 15.24 -0.43 -6.43
N PRO A 202 14.58 0.43 -5.60
CA PRO A 202 14.43 0.17 -4.18
C PRO A 202 13.50 -1.01 -3.89
N ASP A 203 12.61 -1.35 -4.82
CA ASP A 203 11.59 -2.39 -4.66
C ASP A 203 11.98 -3.72 -5.31
N THR A 204 13.17 -3.82 -5.87
CA THR A 204 13.64 -4.99 -6.63
C THR A 204 12.65 -5.44 -7.72
N ALA A 205 11.95 -4.46 -8.32
CA ALA A 205 10.91 -4.71 -9.32
C ALA A 205 11.47 -5.21 -10.66
N LEU A 206 12.76 -5.03 -10.89
CA LEU A 206 13.48 -5.49 -12.07
C LEU A 206 14.49 -6.56 -11.63
N PRO A 207 14.07 -7.80 -11.46
CA PRO A 207 14.98 -8.86 -11.05
C PRO A 207 15.98 -9.17 -12.14
N VAL A 208 17.21 -9.46 -11.74
CA VAL A 208 18.27 -9.97 -12.62
C VAL A 208 18.52 -11.43 -12.29
N LEU A 209 18.49 -12.25 -13.29
CA LEU A 209 18.82 -13.67 -13.19
C LEU A 209 20.00 -13.95 -14.10
N VAL A 210 20.95 -14.70 -13.58
CA VAL A 210 22.06 -15.23 -14.37
C VAL A 210 21.70 -16.68 -14.74
N HIS A 211 21.52 -16.90 -16.03
CA HIS A 211 21.18 -18.21 -16.57
C HIS A 211 22.07 -18.57 -17.73
N ASP A 212 22.24 -19.86 -17.96
CA ASP A 212 22.72 -20.40 -19.20
C ASP A 212 21.73 -20.08 -20.34
N VAL A 213 22.23 -19.65 -21.49
CA VAL A 213 21.44 -19.28 -22.66
C VAL A 213 20.57 -20.46 -23.13
N GLU A 214 21.09 -21.69 -23.09
CA GLU A 214 20.35 -22.88 -23.44
C GLU A 214 19.13 -23.08 -22.53
N GLN A 215 19.30 -22.90 -21.22
CA GLN A 215 18.23 -23.02 -20.24
C GLN A 215 17.12 -21.96 -20.45
N VAL A 216 17.50 -20.73 -20.78
CA VAL A 216 16.55 -19.66 -21.10
C VAL A 216 15.73 -20.01 -22.35
N LEU A 217 16.40 -20.45 -23.41
CA LEU A 217 15.75 -20.84 -24.66
C LEU A 217 14.82 -22.05 -24.47
N GLN A 218 15.25 -23.09 -23.77
CA GLN A 218 14.42 -24.25 -23.46
C GLN A 218 13.17 -23.87 -22.66
N THR A 219 13.31 -22.99 -21.68
CA THR A 219 12.19 -22.50 -20.88
C THR A 219 11.21 -21.71 -21.74
N ALA A 220 11.70 -20.79 -22.57
CA ALA A 220 10.86 -19.98 -23.47
C ALA A 220 10.11 -20.84 -24.49
N LEU A 221 10.79 -21.78 -25.11
CA LEU A 221 10.16 -22.73 -26.06
C LEU A 221 9.12 -23.62 -25.37
N GLY A 222 9.42 -24.12 -24.17
CA GLY A 222 8.48 -24.92 -23.39
C GLY A 222 7.22 -24.16 -23.00
N GLU A 223 7.31 -22.84 -22.75
CA GLU A 223 6.14 -21.99 -22.49
C GLU A 223 5.32 -21.73 -23.76
N VAL A 224 5.95 -21.51 -24.89
CA VAL A 224 5.25 -21.34 -26.19
C VAL A 224 4.49 -22.61 -26.55
N VAL A 225 5.12 -23.78 -26.46
CA VAL A 225 4.48 -25.07 -26.77
C VAL A 225 3.32 -25.39 -25.82
N ARG A 226 3.38 -24.94 -24.56
CA ARG A 226 2.25 -25.15 -23.62
C ARG A 226 1.04 -24.24 -23.89
N ARG A 227 1.24 -23.12 -24.58
CA ARG A 227 0.15 -22.14 -24.87
C ARG A 227 -0.56 -22.38 -26.20
N HIS A 228 0.00 -23.23 -27.06
CA HIS A 228 -0.54 -23.63 -28.34
C HIS A 228 -0.83 -25.14 -28.37
#